data_225709fcfa5db8a4509966c0bd9e4d3c
#
_entry.id   225709fcfa5db8a4509966c0bd9e4d3c
#
_cell.length_a   1.000
_cell.length_b   1.000
_cell.length_c   1.000
_cell.angle_alpha   90.00
_cell.angle_beta   90.00
_cell.angle_gamma   90.00
#
_symmetry.space_group_name_H-M   'P 1'
#
loop_
_entity.id
_entity.type
_entity.pdbx_description
1 polymer ?
#
loop_
_entity_poly.entity_id
_entity_poly.type
_entity_poly.pdbx_seq_one_letter_code
_entity_poly.pdbx_strand_id
1 'polypeptide(L)'
;MPELPEVETVKNGLAKAWVGKTIEKIILRRENLRYPFPENFSKQLEGHTITGIRRRAKYLLIDTDGDLVFLSHLGMSGKYTLFDSNSVSKYDISDSEEKSVFGEKTGFSGKHDHMEIRFEDGSVSVYTDPRRFGIVKLFHRSEEQVQSLLEVLGPEPFDDWNAQIAADRCRNKRSPIKTTLLDQRFVVGVGNIYACEALHKAGISPTKQAYKLVTKAGKPTKALQKLVDEVKDVLTKAIAAGGSTLNDFADVDGNLGYFSHQFSVYGREDEPCLKEGCGGIIDRIVQSNRSTFLCPRCQK
;
A
#
# COMPACT_ATOMS: atom_id res chain seq x y z
N MET A 1 -6.10 2.29 4.65
CA MET A 1 -5.74 1.38 3.53
C MET A 1 -4.28 1.62 3.24
N PRO A 2 -3.45 0.59 3.28
CA PRO A 2 -2.04 0.70 2.92
C PRO A 2 -1.87 1.31 1.52
N GLU A 3 -1.05 2.36 1.40
CA GLU A 3 -0.63 2.98 0.16
C GLU A 3 0.77 2.46 -0.19
N LEU A 4 1.44 3.01 -1.19
CA LEU A 4 2.75 2.51 -1.62
C LEU A 4 3.79 2.42 -0.48
N PRO A 5 3.97 3.44 0.39
CA PRO A 5 4.98 3.37 1.46
C PRO A 5 4.73 2.22 2.45
N GLU A 6 3.48 2.00 2.85
CA GLU A 6 3.11 0.93 3.76
C GLU A 6 3.39 -0.45 3.13
N VAL A 7 3.03 -0.61 1.84
CA VAL A 7 3.29 -1.87 1.13
C VAL A 7 4.78 -2.10 0.92
N GLU A 8 5.58 -1.05 0.67
CA GLU A 8 7.04 -1.15 0.58
C GLU A 8 7.67 -1.56 1.91
N THR A 9 7.18 -1.00 3.02
CA THR A 9 7.61 -1.38 4.37
C THR A 9 7.32 -2.86 4.66
N VAL A 10 6.10 -3.31 4.37
CA VAL A 10 5.74 -4.74 4.52
C VAL A 10 6.59 -5.61 3.61
N LYS A 11 6.79 -5.23 2.34
CA LYS A 11 7.67 -5.96 1.42
C LYS A 11 9.08 -6.14 2.00
N ASN A 12 9.66 -5.07 2.55
CA ASN A 12 11.00 -5.11 3.12
C ASN A 12 11.08 -6.03 4.36
N GLY A 13 10.07 -6.01 5.21
CA GLY A 13 9.97 -6.91 6.37
C GLY A 13 9.82 -8.36 5.95
N LEU A 14 8.89 -8.65 5.06
CA LEU A 14 8.68 -9.99 4.53
C LEU A 14 9.91 -10.51 3.76
N ALA A 15 10.59 -9.67 3.00
CA ALA A 15 11.80 -10.08 2.27
C ALA A 15 12.90 -10.58 3.22
N LYS A 16 13.12 -9.89 4.34
CA LYS A 16 14.06 -10.33 5.37
C LYS A 16 13.68 -11.65 6.01
N ALA A 17 12.37 -11.88 6.18
CA ALA A 17 11.85 -13.02 6.92
C ALA A 17 11.61 -14.26 6.05
N TRP A 18 11.29 -14.10 4.77
CA TRP A 18 10.81 -15.18 3.91
C TRP A 18 11.80 -15.62 2.83
N VAL A 19 12.62 -14.69 2.28
CA VAL A 19 13.53 -15.04 1.19
C VAL A 19 14.55 -16.08 1.64
N GLY A 20 14.69 -17.14 0.86
CA GLY A 20 15.54 -18.30 1.14
C GLY A 20 14.86 -19.37 1.99
N LYS A 21 13.60 -19.17 2.43
CA LYS A 21 12.85 -20.18 3.18
C LYS A 21 11.97 -21.02 2.28
N THR A 22 11.88 -22.30 2.58
CA THR A 22 10.98 -23.25 1.94
C THR A 22 9.64 -23.28 2.70
N ILE A 23 8.55 -23.22 1.96
CA ILE A 23 7.18 -23.32 2.51
C ILE A 23 6.93 -24.79 2.85
N GLU A 24 6.79 -25.10 4.12
CA GLU A 24 6.41 -26.43 4.57
C GLU A 24 4.91 -26.67 4.38
N LYS A 25 4.09 -25.69 4.79
CA LYS A 25 2.62 -25.84 4.77
C LYS A 25 1.93 -24.49 4.70
N ILE A 26 0.81 -24.44 3.96
CA ILE A 26 -0.12 -23.31 3.96
C ILE A 26 -1.49 -23.76 4.45
N ILE A 27 -2.00 -23.12 5.50
CA ILE A 27 -3.30 -23.40 6.08
C ILE A 27 -4.23 -22.23 5.74
N LEU A 28 -5.26 -22.50 4.95
CA LEU A 28 -6.34 -21.55 4.68
C LEU A 28 -7.48 -21.81 5.65
N ARG A 29 -7.85 -20.83 6.47
CA ARG A 29 -8.92 -20.95 7.46
C ARG A 29 -10.29 -20.57 6.90
N ARG A 30 -10.35 -20.27 5.61
CA ARG A 30 -11.57 -19.95 4.87
C ARG A 30 -11.34 -20.06 3.35
N GLU A 31 -12.43 -20.11 2.61
CA GLU A 31 -12.39 -20.26 1.15
C GLU A 31 -12.09 -18.98 0.38
N ASN A 32 -12.34 -17.81 1.00
CA ASN A 32 -12.22 -16.53 0.31
C ASN A 32 -11.80 -15.36 1.22
N LEU A 33 -11.21 -14.37 0.60
CA LEU A 33 -11.11 -12.98 1.05
C LEU A 33 -12.10 -12.13 0.24
N ARG A 34 -11.63 -11.09 -0.45
CA ARG A 34 -12.44 -10.35 -1.45
C ARG A 34 -12.84 -11.24 -2.64
N TYR A 35 -11.98 -12.17 -3.02
CA TYR A 35 -12.18 -13.20 -4.02
C TYR A 35 -11.82 -14.55 -3.42
N PRO A 36 -12.28 -15.66 -4.00
CA PRO A 36 -11.80 -16.99 -3.63
C PRO A 36 -10.28 -17.07 -3.70
N PHE A 37 -9.67 -17.84 -2.80
CA PHE A 37 -8.27 -18.23 -2.96
C PHE A 37 -8.11 -19.04 -4.26
N PRO A 38 -6.93 -18.98 -4.91
CA PRO A 38 -6.66 -19.79 -6.08
C PRO A 38 -6.88 -21.29 -5.80
N GLU A 39 -7.34 -22.00 -6.81
CA GLU A 39 -7.51 -23.46 -6.69
C GLU A 39 -6.19 -24.14 -6.34
N ASN A 40 -6.21 -25.06 -5.40
CA ASN A 40 -5.03 -25.79 -4.91
C ASN A 40 -3.88 -24.88 -4.46
N PHE A 41 -4.14 -23.63 -4.04
CA PHE A 41 -3.14 -22.64 -3.66
C PHE A 41 -2.07 -23.20 -2.72
N SER A 42 -2.48 -23.87 -1.64
CA SER A 42 -1.55 -24.46 -0.67
C SER A 42 -0.66 -25.52 -1.33
N LYS A 43 -1.28 -26.48 -2.00
CA LYS A 43 -0.54 -27.60 -2.64
C LYS A 43 0.44 -27.16 -3.73
N GLN A 44 0.13 -26.06 -4.42
CA GLN A 44 0.99 -25.54 -5.48
C GLN A 44 2.21 -24.80 -4.92
N LEU A 45 2.16 -24.30 -3.69
CA LEU A 45 3.25 -23.54 -3.07
C LEU A 45 4.05 -24.33 -2.04
N GLU A 46 3.47 -25.38 -1.45
CA GLU A 46 4.16 -26.25 -0.49
C GLU A 46 5.37 -26.95 -1.16
N GLY A 47 6.51 -26.95 -0.47
CA GLY A 47 7.78 -27.46 -0.96
C GLY A 47 8.59 -26.46 -1.80
N HIS A 48 8.02 -25.30 -2.15
CA HIS A 48 8.75 -24.26 -2.90
C HIS A 48 9.47 -23.29 -1.97
N THR A 49 10.64 -22.86 -2.43
CA THR A 49 11.46 -21.84 -1.76
C THR A 49 11.11 -20.45 -2.28
N ILE A 50 10.92 -19.49 -1.38
CA ILE A 50 10.73 -18.09 -1.75
C ILE A 50 12.07 -17.50 -2.19
N THR A 51 12.15 -17.07 -3.47
CA THR A 51 13.40 -16.54 -4.06
C THR A 51 13.47 -15.02 -4.04
N GLY A 52 12.33 -14.34 -3.88
CA GLY A 52 12.29 -12.88 -3.82
C GLY A 52 10.91 -12.33 -3.51
N ILE A 53 10.88 -11.06 -3.08
CA ILE A 53 9.62 -10.32 -2.90
C ILE A 53 9.77 -8.97 -3.57
N ARG A 54 8.90 -8.71 -4.53
CA ARG A 54 8.81 -7.46 -5.30
C ARG A 54 7.54 -6.70 -4.94
N ARG A 55 7.51 -5.42 -5.22
CA ARG A 55 6.30 -4.59 -5.18
C ARG A 55 5.96 -4.06 -6.56
N ARG A 56 4.70 -4.12 -6.92
CA ARG A 56 4.12 -3.37 -8.03
C ARG A 56 2.90 -2.60 -7.54
N ALA A 57 2.92 -1.28 -7.62
CA ALA A 57 1.86 -0.43 -7.04
C ALA A 57 1.65 -0.71 -5.53
N LYS A 58 0.49 -1.25 -5.17
CA LYS A 58 0.13 -1.67 -3.82
C LYS A 58 0.03 -3.19 -3.68
N TYR A 59 0.64 -3.93 -4.61
CA TYR A 59 0.70 -5.39 -4.64
C TYR A 59 2.08 -5.87 -4.23
N LEU A 60 2.11 -6.91 -3.43
CA LEU A 60 3.28 -7.74 -3.15
C LEU A 60 3.31 -8.88 -4.17
N LEU A 61 4.46 -9.13 -4.74
CA LEU A 61 4.73 -10.21 -5.67
C LEU A 61 5.81 -11.10 -5.05
N ILE A 62 5.42 -12.26 -4.57
CA ILE A 62 6.28 -13.22 -3.91
C ILE A 62 6.69 -14.26 -4.95
N ASP A 63 7.95 -14.28 -5.29
CA ASP A 63 8.54 -15.17 -6.29
C ASP A 63 9.01 -16.46 -5.65
N THR A 64 8.80 -17.60 -6.32
CA THR A 64 9.27 -18.92 -5.89
C THR A 64 10.25 -19.53 -6.89
N ASP A 65 10.96 -20.58 -6.49
CA ASP A 65 11.86 -21.37 -7.32
C ASP A 65 11.12 -22.21 -8.38
N GLY A 66 9.80 -22.44 -8.20
CA GLY A 66 8.92 -23.14 -9.15
C GLY A 66 8.31 -22.27 -10.24
N ASP A 67 8.86 -21.07 -10.49
CA ASP A 67 8.35 -20.11 -11.49
C ASP A 67 6.91 -19.61 -11.21
N LEU A 68 6.42 -19.86 -10.00
CA LEU A 68 5.14 -19.37 -9.51
C LEU A 68 5.31 -18.01 -8.81
N VAL A 69 4.36 -17.14 -9.03
CA VAL A 69 4.25 -15.84 -8.35
C VAL A 69 2.97 -15.83 -7.52
N PHE A 70 3.15 -15.69 -6.21
CA PHE A 70 2.08 -15.43 -5.28
C PHE A 70 1.88 -13.91 -5.16
N LEU A 71 0.76 -13.40 -5.66
CA LEU A 71 0.38 -11.99 -5.52
C LEU A 71 -0.47 -11.80 -4.28
N SER A 72 -0.12 -10.81 -3.45
CA SER A 72 -0.90 -10.40 -2.28
C SER A 72 -1.18 -8.90 -2.32
N HIS A 73 -2.43 -8.51 -2.03
CA HIS A 73 -2.84 -7.13 -1.82
C HIS A 73 -3.49 -7.00 -0.45
N LEU A 74 -2.97 -6.13 0.39
CA LEU A 74 -3.40 -6.00 1.79
C LEU A 74 -4.84 -5.47 1.99
N GLY A 75 -5.48 -5.01 0.92
CA GLY A 75 -6.82 -4.43 1.05
C GLY A 75 -6.82 -3.16 1.89
N MET A 76 -7.63 -3.13 2.93
CA MET A 76 -7.72 -1.99 3.87
C MET A 76 -7.17 -2.30 5.26
N SER A 77 -7.20 -3.55 5.67
CA SER A 77 -6.86 -4.00 7.03
C SER A 77 -6.00 -5.26 7.04
N GLY A 78 -5.60 -5.76 5.87
CA GLY A 78 -4.74 -6.92 5.77
C GLY A 78 -3.33 -6.63 6.29
N LYS A 79 -2.79 -7.56 7.06
CA LYS A 79 -1.43 -7.52 7.60
C LYS A 79 -0.84 -8.91 7.70
N TYR A 80 0.47 -8.99 7.61
CA TYR A 80 1.24 -10.18 7.96
C TYR A 80 1.88 -9.98 9.32
N THR A 81 1.85 -11.00 10.15
CA THR A 81 2.60 -11.06 11.41
C THR A 81 3.53 -12.25 11.37
N LEU A 82 4.76 -12.03 11.82
CA LEU A 82 5.83 -13.01 11.80
C LEU A 82 6.07 -13.58 13.19
N PHE A 83 6.31 -14.88 13.25
CA PHE A 83 6.67 -15.61 14.45
C PHE A 83 7.92 -16.42 14.15
N ASP A 84 8.95 -16.25 14.96
CA ASP A 84 10.11 -17.12 14.92
C ASP A 84 9.77 -18.50 15.56
N SER A 85 10.63 -19.48 15.32
CA SER A 85 10.45 -20.85 15.86
C SER A 85 10.31 -20.91 17.39
N ASN A 86 10.88 -19.93 18.12
CA ASN A 86 10.81 -19.87 19.58
C ASN A 86 9.50 -19.25 20.08
N SER A 87 8.90 -18.38 19.30
CA SER A 87 7.64 -17.72 19.65
C SER A 87 6.39 -18.50 19.20
N VAL A 88 6.53 -19.43 18.25
CA VAL A 88 5.45 -20.28 17.74
C VAL A 88 4.81 -21.14 18.86
N SER A 89 5.58 -21.60 19.83
CA SER A 89 5.06 -22.37 20.97
C SER A 89 4.08 -21.59 21.85
N LYS A 90 4.06 -20.26 21.75
CA LYS A 90 3.14 -19.36 22.43
C LYS A 90 1.90 -19.04 21.59
N TYR A 91 1.92 -19.39 20.31
CA TYR A 91 0.81 -19.27 19.39
C TYR A 91 0.12 -20.63 19.33
N ASP A 92 -1.02 -20.78 20.00
CA ASP A 92 -1.80 -22.03 19.96
C ASP A 92 -2.39 -22.20 18.56
N ILE A 93 -1.67 -22.99 17.74
CA ILE A 93 -2.02 -23.32 16.36
C ILE A 93 -3.05 -24.46 16.31
N SER A 94 -3.73 -24.75 17.45
CA SER A 94 -4.74 -25.78 17.49
C SER A 94 -5.94 -25.38 16.63
N ASP A 95 -6.55 -26.37 15.96
CA ASP A 95 -7.79 -26.23 15.17
C ASP A 95 -9.02 -25.82 16.01
N SER A 96 -8.83 -25.49 17.29
CA SER A 96 -9.88 -25.06 18.18
C SER A 96 -10.17 -23.58 18.03
N GLU A 97 -11.43 -23.26 17.75
CA GLU A 97 -11.97 -21.91 17.51
C GLU A 97 -11.81 -20.91 18.68
N GLU A 98 -11.17 -21.26 19.78
CA GLU A 98 -11.28 -20.52 21.01
C GLU A 98 -9.98 -20.36 21.80
N LYS A 99 -8.93 -19.79 21.35
CA LYS A 99 -7.97 -19.14 22.29
C LYS A 99 -6.79 -18.52 21.56
N SER A 100 -6.84 -17.23 21.35
CA SER A 100 -5.61 -16.45 21.15
C SER A 100 -4.84 -16.41 22.46
N VAL A 101 -3.68 -17.04 22.52
CA VAL A 101 -2.76 -17.00 23.67
C VAL A 101 -2.06 -15.65 23.79
N PHE A 102 -2.14 -14.81 22.74
CA PHE A 102 -1.57 -13.47 22.73
C PHE A 102 -2.59 -12.49 23.29
N GLY A 103 -2.48 -12.25 24.59
CA GLY A 103 -3.19 -11.18 25.26
C GLY A 103 -2.92 -9.83 24.58
N GLU A 104 -3.80 -8.92 24.81
CA GLU A 104 -3.99 -7.53 24.36
C GLU A 104 -2.84 -6.76 23.67
N LYS A 105 -1.59 -7.18 23.77
CA LYS A 105 -0.42 -6.50 23.19
C LYS A 105 -0.16 -6.76 21.71
N THR A 106 -0.74 -7.79 21.10
CA THR A 106 -0.49 -8.13 19.69
C THR A 106 -1.68 -7.89 18.77
N GLY A 107 -2.85 -7.52 19.27
CA GLY A 107 -4.04 -7.27 18.48
C GLY A 107 -4.57 -8.49 17.71
N PHE A 108 -4.18 -9.70 18.10
CA PHE A 108 -4.64 -10.93 17.48
C PHE A 108 -5.98 -11.38 18.07
N SER A 109 -6.97 -11.57 17.21
CA SER A 109 -8.27 -12.09 17.61
C SER A 109 -8.54 -13.51 17.11
N GLY A 110 -7.57 -14.19 16.49
CA GLY A 110 -7.76 -15.50 15.85
C GLY A 110 -8.89 -15.53 14.80
N LYS A 111 -10.00 -14.87 15.10
CA LYS A 111 -11.21 -14.76 14.26
C LYS A 111 -10.96 -14.19 12.86
N HIS A 112 -9.92 -13.38 12.69
CA HIS A 112 -9.62 -12.69 11.43
C HIS A 112 -8.33 -13.19 10.77
N ASP A 113 -7.76 -14.28 11.29
CA ASP A 113 -6.60 -14.95 10.71
C ASP A 113 -7.09 -15.87 9.60
N HIS A 114 -6.73 -15.55 8.37
CA HIS A 114 -7.30 -16.20 7.20
C HIS A 114 -6.34 -17.15 6.48
N MET A 115 -5.03 -16.90 6.62
CA MET A 115 -3.99 -17.72 6.03
C MET A 115 -2.79 -17.79 6.98
N GLU A 116 -2.25 -18.99 7.12
CA GLU A 116 -1.04 -19.29 7.88
C GLU A 116 -0.04 -19.95 6.94
N ILE A 117 1.20 -19.45 6.93
CA ILE A 117 2.31 -20.00 6.15
C ILE A 117 3.35 -20.49 7.14
N ARG A 118 3.61 -21.79 7.13
CA ARG A 118 4.68 -22.44 7.91
C ARG A 118 5.88 -22.68 7.03
N PHE A 119 7.04 -22.44 7.57
CA PHE A 119 8.32 -22.67 6.91
C PHE A 119 9.06 -23.84 7.55
N GLU A 120 9.91 -24.54 6.80
CA GLU A 120 10.69 -25.70 7.27
C GLU A 120 11.59 -25.39 8.46
N ASP A 121 12.01 -24.12 8.64
CA ASP A 121 12.80 -23.68 9.80
C ASP A 121 11.95 -23.51 11.08
N GLY A 122 10.66 -23.87 11.04
CA GLY A 122 9.72 -23.77 12.13
C GLY A 122 9.14 -22.36 12.35
N SER A 123 9.52 -21.37 11.55
CA SER A 123 8.89 -20.04 11.61
C SER A 123 7.51 -20.04 10.96
N VAL A 124 6.65 -19.13 11.39
CA VAL A 124 5.25 -19.03 10.93
C VAL A 124 4.93 -17.58 10.56
N SER A 125 4.16 -17.41 9.51
CA SER A 125 3.57 -16.12 9.16
C SER A 125 2.06 -16.21 9.06
N VAL A 126 1.36 -15.26 9.67
CA VAL A 126 -0.11 -15.24 9.71
C VAL A 126 -0.62 -14.01 8.99
N TYR A 127 -1.55 -14.21 8.05
CA TYR A 127 -2.27 -13.15 7.37
C TYR A 127 -3.62 -12.91 8.04
N THR A 128 -3.77 -11.72 8.60
CA THR A 128 -4.97 -11.25 9.30
C THR A 128 -5.65 -10.16 8.49
N ASP A 129 -6.96 -10.24 8.24
CA ASP A 129 -7.72 -9.20 7.53
C ASP A 129 -9.18 -9.10 8.01
N PRO A 130 -9.47 -8.29 9.05
CA PRO A 130 -10.81 -8.13 9.59
C PRO A 130 -11.88 -7.75 8.57
N ARG A 131 -11.52 -6.96 7.57
CA ARG A 131 -12.45 -6.46 6.53
C ARG A 131 -12.55 -7.37 5.30
N ARG A 132 -11.62 -8.29 5.12
CA ARG A 132 -11.57 -9.23 3.99
C ARG A 132 -11.54 -8.56 2.62
N PHE A 133 -10.87 -7.42 2.51
CA PHE A 133 -10.66 -6.71 1.26
C PHE A 133 -9.32 -7.05 0.61
N GLY A 134 -8.54 -7.91 1.24
CA GLY A 134 -7.33 -8.47 0.69
C GLY A 134 -7.60 -9.28 -0.58
N ILE A 135 -6.57 -9.41 -1.40
CA ILE A 135 -6.62 -10.22 -2.63
C ILE A 135 -5.39 -11.12 -2.63
N VAL A 136 -5.61 -12.39 -2.94
CA VAL A 136 -4.57 -13.37 -3.18
C VAL A 136 -4.76 -13.94 -4.58
N LYS A 137 -3.68 -14.05 -5.37
CA LYS A 137 -3.62 -14.69 -6.67
C LYS A 137 -2.37 -15.54 -6.76
N LEU A 138 -2.41 -16.54 -7.62
CA LEU A 138 -1.27 -17.39 -7.98
C LEU A 138 -1.25 -17.54 -9.49
N PHE A 139 -0.09 -17.37 -10.09
CA PHE A 139 0.11 -17.50 -11.53
C PHE A 139 1.57 -17.80 -11.86
N HIS A 140 1.84 -18.29 -13.06
CA HIS A 140 3.20 -18.44 -13.54
C HIS A 140 3.82 -17.08 -13.87
N ARG A 141 5.11 -16.92 -13.65
CA ARG A 141 5.84 -15.65 -13.93
C ARG A 141 5.64 -15.16 -15.36
N SER A 142 5.56 -16.08 -16.34
CA SER A 142 5.28 -15.75 -17.74
C SER A 142 3.93 -15.05 -17.97
N GLU A 143 2.97 -15.21 -17.04
CA GLU A 143 1.64 -14.63 -17.13
C GLU A 143 1.52 -13.27 -16.39
N GLU A 144 2.58 -12.82 -15.71
CA GLU A 144 2.53 -11.63 -14.86
C GLU A 144 2.02 -10.38 -15.59
N GLN A 145 2.48 -10.16 -16.82
CA GLN A 145 2.13 -8.96 -17.59
C GLN A 145 0.66 -8.95 -18.06
N VAL A 146 0.05 -10.10 -18.21
CA VAL A 146 -1.36 -10.24 -18.64
C VAL A 146 -2.33 -10.40 -17.47
N GLN A 147 -1.83 -10.36 -16.22
CA GLN A 147 -2.71 -10.36 -15.05
C GLN A 147 -3.58 -9.11 -15.03
N SER A 148 -4.89 -9.27 -15.06
CA SER A 148 -5.86 -8.17 -15.15
C SER A 148 -5.71 -7.10 -14.06
N LEU A 149 -5.15 -7.47 -12.91
CA LEU A 149 -4.85 -6.54 -11.80
C LEU A 149 -3.59 -5.71 -12.04
N LEU A 150 -2.65 -6.18 -12.85
CA LEU A 150 -1.36 -5.55 -13.11
C LEU A 150 -1.32 -4.83 -14.46
N GLU A 151 -1.97 -5.38 -15.48
CA GLU A 151 -2.00 -4.85 -16.86
C GLU A 151 -2.49 -3.41 -16.94
N VAL A 152 -3.49 -3.06 -16.15
CA VAL A 152 -4.10 -1.72 -16.18
C VAL A 152 -3.32 -0.65 -15.41
N LEU A 153 -2.23 -1.02 -14.74
CA LEU A 153 -1.47 -0.12 -13.88
C LEU A 153 -0.60 0.86 -14.69
N GLY A 154 -0.61 2.09 -14.25
CA GLY A 154 0.26 3.15 -14.77
C GLY A 154 1.73 3.02 -14.30
N PRO A 155 2.55 4.06 -14.54
CA PRO A 155 3.96 4.06 -14.19
C PRO A 155 4.19 4.09 -12.66
N GLU A 156 5.32 3.52 -12.24
CA GLU A 156 5.81 3.64 -10.87
C GLU A 156 6.34 5.06 -10.62
N PRO A 157 6.10 5.64 -9.44
CA PRO A 157 6.52 7.01 -9.13
C PRO A 157 8.05 7.19 -9.23
N PHE A 158 8.82 6.18 -8.86
CA PHE A 158 10.28 6.28 -8.77
C PHE A 158 11.01 5.87 -10.05
N ASP A 159 10.35 5.14 -10.93
CA ASP A 159 10.95 4.62 -12.16
C ASP A 159 10.56 5.50 -13.36
N ASP A 160 9.46 5.17 -13.99
CA ASP A 160 9.08 5.74 -15.30
C ASP A 160 8.34 7.07 -15.21
N TRP A 161 7.73 7.41 -14.06
CA TRP A 161 6.87 8.56 -13.95
C TRP A 161 7.66 9.87 -13.85
N ASN A 162 7.39 10.78 -14.77
CA ASN A 162 7.98 12.14 -14.83
C ASN A 162 6.94 13.17 -15.24
N ALA A 163 7.33 14.45 -15.23
CA ALA A 163 6.41 15.54 -15.53
C ALA A 163 5.86 15.53 -16.96
N GLN A 164 6.63 15.05 -17.94
CA GLN A 164 6.13 14.94 -19.32
C GLN A 164 5.08 13.84 -19.43
N ILE A 165 5.32 12.67 -18.87
CA ILE A 165 4.33 11.57 -18.82
C ILE A 165 3.08 12.03 -18.08
N ALA A 166 3.22 12.75 -16.96
CA ALA A 166 2.11 13.34 -16.24
C ALA A 166 1.34 14.36 -17.11
N ALA A 167 2.03 15.21 -17.88
CA ALA A 167 1.41 16.17 -18.78
C ALA A 167 0.62 15.49 -19.90
N ASP A 168 1.19 14.48 -20.54
CA ASP A 168 0.54 13.72 -21.61
C ASP A 168 -0.77 13.10 -21.13
N ARG A 169 -0.76 12.57 -19.90
CA ARG A 169 -1.94 11.97 -19.25
C ARG A 169 -2.95 12.99 -18.70
N CYS A 170 -2.53 14.24 -18.44
CA CYS A 170 -3.39 15.33 -17.98
C CYS A 170 -4.06 16.09 -19.12
N ARG A 171 -3.50 16.07 -20.33
CA ARG A 171 -3.82 16.98 -21.46
C ARG A 171 -5.31 17.20 -21.69
N ASN A 172 -6.11 16.17 -21.60
CA ASN A 172 -7.56 16.24 -21.86
C ASN A 172 -8.40 15.91 -20.60
N LYS A 173 -7.79 15.78 -19.43
CA LYS A 173 -8.51 15.42 -18.21
C LYS A 173 -9.14 16.64 -17.55
N ARG A 174 -10.47 16.69 -17.58
CA ARG A 174 -11.27 17.71 -16.87
C ARG A 174 -11.49 17.36 -15.40
N SER A 175 -11.19 16.13 -14.99
CA SER A 175 -11.27 15.71 -13.58
C SER A 175 -10.31 16.53 -12.70
N PRO A 176 -10.65 16.73 -11.42
CA PRO A 176 -9.75 17.35 -10.45
C PRO A 176 -8.40 16.61 -10.37
N ILE A 177 -7.32 17.37 -10.16
CA ILE A 177 -5.98 16.80 -10.12
C ILE A 177 -5.82 15.76 -9.01
N LYS A 178 -6.46 15.95 -7.86
CA LYS A 178 -6.44 14.93 -6.80
C LYS A 178 -7.08 13.62 -7.25
N THR A 179 -8.25 13.68 -7.87
CA THR A 179 -8.92 12.49 -8.41
C THR A 179 -8.06 11.80 -9.48
N THR A 180 -7.33 12.61 -10.26
CA THR A 180 -6.39 12.11 -11.27
C THR A 180 -5.21 11.37 -10.62
N LEU A 181 -4.62 11.91 -9.54
CA LEU A 181 -3.55 11.25 -8.78
C LEU A 181 -3.99 9.93 -8.14
N LEU A 182 -5.26 9.80 -7.77
CA LEU A 182 -5.80 8.57 -7.18
C LEU A 182 -6.07 7.46 -8.21
N ASP A 183 -6.11 7.80 -9.50
CA ASP A 183 -6.26 6.83 -10.59
C ASP A 183 -4.94 6.07 -10.78
N GLN A 184 -4.94 4.78 -10.42
CA GLN A 184 -3.74 3.93 -10.53
C GLN A 184 -3.25 3.74 -11.97
N ARG A 185 -4.01 4.16 -12.97
CA ARG A 185 -3.56 4.26 -14.37
C ARG A 185 -2.74 5.51 -14.63
N PHE A 186 -2.88 6.55 -13.81
CA PHE A 186 -2.14 7.81 -13.95
C PHE A 186 -0.73 7.70 -13.35
N VAL A 187 -0.66 7.32 -12.09
CA VAL A 187 0.54 6.98 -11.33
C VAL A 187 0.14 5.97 -10.26
N VAL A 188 0.92 4.93 -10.07
CA VAL A 188 0.56 3.89 -9.12
C VAL A 188 0.98 4.23 -7.68
N GLY A 189 0.36 3.56 -6.72
CA GLY A 189 0.76 3.61 -5.32
C GLY A 189 0.27 4.81 -4.53
N VAL A 190 0.03 5.95 -5.18
CA VAL A 190 -0.50 7.16 -4.54
C VAL A 190 -1.95 6.92 -4.11
N GLY A 191 -2.23 7.23 -2.85
CA GLY A 191 -3.58 7.17 -2.30
C GLY A 191 -3.98 8.51 -1.68
N ASN A 192 -4.98 8.46 -0.81
CA ASN A 192 -5.65 9.66 -0.32
C ASN A 192 -4.75 10.55 0.56
N ILE A 193 -3.90 9.91 1.38
CA ILE A 193 -2.98 10.61 2.29
C ILE A 193 -1.95 11.36 1.47
N TYR A 194 -1.20 10.63 0.68
CA TYR A 194 -0.03 11.17 -0.03
C TYR A 194 -0.44 12.11 -1.17
N ALA A 195 -1.64 11.95 -1.76
CA ALA A 195 -2.17 12.93 -2.71
C ALA A 195 -2.48 14.29 -2.04
N CYS A 196 -3.06 14.31 -0.83
CA CYS A 196 -3.30 15.54 -0.11
C CYS A 196 -1.98 16.24 0.28
N GLU A 197 -1.03 15.48 0.83
CA GLU A 197 0.27 16.00 1.26
C GLU A 197 1.07 16.59 0.08
N ALA A 198 1.18 15.84 -1.02
CA ALA A 198 1.91 16.30 -2.21
C ALA A 198 1.27 17.55 -2.84
N LEU A 199 -0.05 17.61 -2.94
CA LEU A 199 -0.77 18.78 -3.47
C LEU A 199 -0.58 20.01 -2.59
N HIS A 200 -0.55 19.85 -1.26
CA HIS A 200 -0.29 20.94 -0.34
C HIS A 200 1.13 21.48 -0.52
N LYS A 201 2.15 20.61 -0.54
CA LYS A 201 3.55 21.00 -0.76
C LYS A 201 3.78 21.65 -2.13
N ALA A 202 3.09 21.16 -3.15
CA ALA A 202 3.11 21.76 -4.49
C ALA A 202 2.37 23.12 -4.54
N GLY A 203 1.49 23.42 -3.58
CA GLY A 203 0.67 24.63 -3.57
C GLY A 203 -0.49 24.58 -4.58
N ILE A 204 -0.96 23.38 -4.94
CA ILE A 204 -2.00 23.18 -5.95
C ILE A 204 -3.31 22.80 -5.26
N SER A 205 -4.39 23.49 -5.61
CA SER A 205 -5.73 23.13 -5.16
C SER A 205 -6.11 21.71 -5.64
N PRO A 206 -6.58 20.83 -4.74
CA PRO A 206 -6.99 19.47 -5.11
C PRO A 206 -8.17 19.45 -6.09
N THR A 207 -8.93 20.55 -6.19
CA THR A 207 -10.08 20.70 -7.10
C THR A 207 -9.69 21.23 -8.47
N LYS A 208 -8.44 21.69 -8.65
CA LYS A 208 -7.95 22.21 -9.93
C LYS A 208 -8.03 21.11 -11.00
N GLN A 209 -8.58 21.45 -12.16
CA GLN A 209 -8.70 20.52 -13.28
C GLN A 209 -7.31 20.15 -13.82
N ALA A 210 -7.07 18.86 -14.03
CA ALA A 210 -5.75 18.33 -14.39
C ALA A 210 -5.19 18.95 -15.68
N TYR A 211 -6.01 19.17 -16.72
CA TYR A 211 -5.55 19.77 -17.97
C TYR A 211 -4.99 21.19 -17.81
N LYS A 212 -5.39 21.93 -16.75
CA LYS A 212 -4.88 23.29 -16.48
C LYS A 212 -3.40 23.30 -16.02
N LEU A 213 -2.86 22.13 -15.72
CA LEU A 213 -1.45 21.95 -15.38
C LEU A 213 -0.58 21.64 -16.60
N VAL A 214 -1.16 21.70 -17.81
CA VAL A 214 -0.48 21.47 -19.09
C VAL A 214 -0.54 22.73 -19.95
N THR A 215 0.54 23.09 -20.59
CA THR A 215 0.59 24.22 -21.53
C THR A 215 -0.14 23.88 -22.83
N LYS A 216 -0.49 24.89 -23.62
CA LYS A 216 -1.09 24.70 -24.96
C LYS A 216 -0.22 23.83 -25.88
N ALA A 217 1.11 23.90 -25.71
CA ALA A 217 2.06 23.07 -26.46
C ALA A 217 2.21 21.63 -25.92
N GLY A 218 1.39 21.23 -24.93
CA GLY A 218 1.44 19.88 -24.33
C GLY A 218 2.60 19.65 -23.37
N LYS A 219 3.30 20.69 -22.96
CA LYS A 219 4.40 20.60 -21.98
C LYS A 219 3.87 20.75 -20.55
N PRO A 220 4.53 20.16 -19.54
CA PRO A 220 4.16 20.39 -18.15
C PRO A 220 4.34 21.86 -17.78
N THR A 221 3.43 22.41 -16.98
CA THR A 221 3.67 23.69 -16.31
C THR A 221 4.66 23.50 -15.17
N LYS A 222 5.26 24.60 -14.68
CA LYS A 222 6.11 24.57 -13.46
C LYS A 222 5.37 23.95 -12.26
N ALA A 223 4.05 24.18 -12.15
CA ALA A 223 3.24 23.59 -11.08
C ALA A 223 3.14 22.08 -11.21
N LEU A 224 2.96 21.53 -12.43
CA LEU A 224 2.92 20.09 -12.64
C LEU A 224 4.29 19.44 -12.37
N GLN A 225 5.37 20.08 -12.83
CA GLN A 225 6.72 19.61 -12.52
C GLN A 225 6.91 19.51 -11.00
N LYS A 226 6.59 20.60 -10.29
CA LYS A 226 6.67 20.61 -8.82
C LYS A 226 5.82 19.53 -8.17
N LEU A 227 4.58 19.30 -8.65
CA LEU A 227 3.73 18.24 -8.12
C LEU A 227 4.36 16.85 -8.26
N VAL A 228 4.98 16.57 -9.41
CA VAL A 228 5.67 15.29 -9.63
C VAL A 228 6.83 15.12 -8.64
N ASP A 229 7.61 16.17 -8.44
CA ASP A 229 8.74 16.15 -7.50
C ASP A 229 8.25 15.97 -6.05
N GLU A 230 7.19 16.68 -5.65
CA GLU A 230 6.61 16.57 -4.30
C GLU A 230 5.96 15.21 -4.03
N VAL A 231 5.34 14.58 -5.03
CA VAL A 231 4.84 13.20 -4.89
C VAL A 231 5.99 12.24 -4.58
N LYS A 232 7.09 12.33 -5.31
CA LYS A 232 8.28 11.50 -5.06
C LYS A 232 8.88 11.77 -3.68
N ASP A 233 9.04 13.04 -3.30
CA ASP A 233 9.59 13.44 -1.99
C ASP A 233 8.75 12.90 -0.83
N VAL A 234 7.43 13.11 -0.88
CA VAL A 234 6.51 12.66 0.18
C VAL A 234 6.53 11.14 0.31
N LEU A 235 6.50 10.40 -0.80
CA LEU A 235 6.55 8.94 -0.77
C LEU A 235 7.90 8.43 -0.24
N THR A 236 9.03 9.06 -0.63
CA THR A 236 10.36 8.69 -0.14
C THR A 236 10.46 8.88 1.37
N LYS A 237 10.01 10.03 1.88
CA LYS A 237 10.00 10.33 3.32
C LYS A 237 9.10 9.37 4.08
N ALA A 238 7.94 9.03 3.52
CA ALA A 238 7.02 8.09 4.13
C ALA A 238 7.62 6.67 4.20
N ILE A 239 8.30 6.20 3.14
CA ILE A 239 9.01 4.91 3.17
C ILE A 239 10.09 4.91 4.25
N ALA A 240 10.91 5.96 4.31
CA ALA A 240 11.97 6.09 5.31
C ALA A 240 11.44 6.11 6.76
N ALA A 241 10.21 6.59 6.97
CA ALA A 241 9.54 6.62 8.27
C ALA A 241 8.73 5.35 8.59
N GLY A 242 8.83 4.30 7.77
CA GLY A 242 8.08 3.05 7.97
C GLY A 242 6.58 3.14 7.62
N GLY A 243 6.18 4.13 6.81
CA GLY A 243 4.78 4.38 6.47
C GLY A 243 4.03 5.22 7.50
N SER A 244 2.72 5.35 7.33
CA SER A 244 1.81 6.07 8.24
C SER A 244 0.90 5.11 8.97
N THR A 245 0.93 5.11 10.29
CA THR A 245 -0.07 4.39 11.10
C THR A 245 -1.25 5.32 11.38
N LEU A 246 -2.39 5.01 10.75
CA LEU A 246 -3.68 5.67 11.01
C LEU A 246 -4.65 4.66 11.55
N ASN A 247 -4.62 3.99 12.55
CA ASN A 247 -5.50 3.03 13.21
C ASN A 247 -5.08 1.56 13.11
N ASP A 248 -4.78 1.01 11.89
CA ASP A 248 -4.70 -0.45 11.74
C ASP A 248 -3.40 -0.92 11.08
N PHE A 249 -2.50 -0.01 10.66
CA PHE A 249 -1.25 -0.40 10.03
C PHE A 249 -0.14 -0.57 11.08
N ALA A 250 0.48 -1.75 11.07
CA ALA A 250 1.77 -2.00 11.68
C ALA A 250 2.62 -2.78 10.66
N ASP A 251 3.93 -2.68 10.78
CA ASP A 251 4.82 -3.53 9.99
C ASP A 251 4.72 -5.00 10.44
N VAL A 252 5.50 -5.87 9.82
CA VAL A 252 5.46 -7.32 10.10
C VAL A 252 5.94 -7.68 11.51
N ASP A 253 6.68 -6.80 12.17
CA ASP A 253 7.17 -6.93 13.54
C ASP A 253 6.24 -6.23 14.55
N GLY A 254 5.14 -5.64 14.08
CA GLY A 254 4.17 -4.93 14.92
C GLY A 254 4.53 -3.48 15.24
N ASN A 255 5.59 -2.92 14.61
CA ASN A 255 5.96 -1.54 14.82
C ASN A 255 5.04 -0.58 14.07
N LEU A 256 4.78 0.58 14.68
CA LEU A 256 3.96 1.63 14.08
C LEU A 256 4.79 2.50 13.14
N GLY A 257 4.20 2.90 12.01
CA GLY A 257 4.80 3.89 11.12
C GLY A 257 4.68 5.30 11.69
N TYR A 258 5.77 6.07 11.65
CA TYR A 258 5.85 7.39 12.27
C TYR A 258 5.54 8.56 11.33
N PHE A 259 5.24 8.32 10.06
CA PHE A 259 5.02 9.39 9.09
C PHE A 259 3.76 10.23 9.39
N SER A 260 2.78 9.69 10.09
CA SER A 260 1.58 10.43 10.52
C SER A 260 1.89 11.68 11.34
N HIS A 261 3.00 11.69 12.09
CA HIS A 261 3.47 12.87 12.83
C HIS A 261 4.04 13.98 11.95
N GLN A 262 4.24 13.72 10.65
CA GLN A 262 4.79 14.68 9.69
C GLN A 262 3.73 15.23 8.72
N PHE A 263 2.45 14.92 8.94
CA PHE A 263 1.39 15.41 8.05
C PHE A 263 1.27 16.93 8.12
N SER A 264 1.24 17.53 6.94
CA SER A 264 1.04 18.97 6.77
C SER A 264 -0.43 19.37 6.70
N VAL A 265 -1.29 18.50 6.17
CA VAL A 265 -2.73 18.76 6.00
C VAL A 265 -3.61 17.57 6.33
N TYR A 266 -3.18 16.33 6.10
CA TYR A 266 -4.06 15.17 6.23
C TYR A 266 -4.48 14.94 7.69
N GLY A 267 -5.81 14.93 7.93
CA GLY A 267 -6.38 14.76 9.27
C GLY A 267 -6.30 15.98 10.16
N ARG A 268 -5.89 17.15 9.63
CA ARG A 268 -5.65 18.39 10.37
C ARG A 268 -6.70 19.48 10.10
N GLU A 269 -7.96 19.07 9.88
CA GLU A 269 -9.10 20.00 9.75
C GLU A 269 -9.13 20.99 10.93
N ASP A 270 -9.40 22.26 10.63
CA ASP A 270 -9.44 23.39 11.57
C ASP A 270 -8.11 23.79 12.22
N GLU A 271 -7.01 23.10 11.89
CA GLU A 271 -5.68 23.45 12.41
C GLU A 271 -4.97 24.48 11.52
N PRO A 272 -4.03 25.27 12.10
CA PRO A 272 -3.19 26.19 11.34
C PRO A 272 -2.36 25.47 10.26
N CYS A 273 -2.26 26.09 9.08
CA CYS A 273 -1.37 25.62 8.03
C CYS A 273 0.10 25.74 8.46
N LEU A 274 0.86 24.65 8.34
CA LEU A 274 2.28 24.59 8.74
C LEU A 274 3.23 25.27 7.75
N LYS A 275 2.72 25.73 6.59
CA LYS A 275 3.55 26.43 5.62
C LYS A 275 3.94 27.80 6.18
N GLU A 276 5.24 28.05 6.30
CA GLU A 276 5.79 29.30 6.79
C GLU A 276 5.18 30.52 6.07
N GLY A 277 4.77 31.52 6.84
CA GLY A 277 4.14 32.75 6.34
C GLY A 277 2.74 32.59 5.75
N CYS A 278 2.16 31.39 5.76
CA CYS A 278 0.83 31.16 5.17
C CYS A 278 -0.29 31.78 6.02
N GLY A 279 -0.35 31.48 7.35
CA GLY A 279 -1.43 31.93 8.23
C GLY A 279 -2.83 31.50 7.82
N GLY A 280 -2.97 30.45 6.99
CA GLY A 280 -4.26 29.85 6.63
C GLY A 280 -4.67 28.77 7.62
N ILE A 281 -5.92 28.32 7.53
CA ILE A 281 -6.47 27.19 8.29
C ILE A 281 -6.69 26.04 7.31
N ILE A 282 -6.47 24.80 7.75
CA ILE A 282 -6.73 23.61 6.96
C ILE A 282 -8.22 23.36 6.90
N ASP A 283 -8.73 23.21 5.69
CA ASP A 283 -10.13 22.90 5.40
C ASP A 283 -10.27 21.43 4.96
N ARG A 284 -11.48 20.90 5.11
CA ARG A 284 -11.85 19.56 4.68
C ARG A 284 -13.04 19.61 3.74
N ILE A 285 -12.86 19.08 2.56
CA ILE A 285 -13.94 18.89 1.57
C ILE A 285 -14.09 17.41 1.23
N VAL A 286 -15.18 17.05 0.57
CA VAL A 286 -15.39 15.68 0.06
C VAL A 286 -15.23 15.67 -1.45
N GLN A 287 -14.35 14.80 -1.95
CA GLN A 287 -14.16 14.53 -3.38
C GLN A 287 -14.21 13.03 -3.65
N SER A 288 -15.10 12.59 -4.55
CA SER A 288 -15.25 11.17 -4.92
C SER A 288 -15.38 10.25 -3.69
N ASN A 289 -16.25 10.60 -2.75
CA ASN A 289 -16.51 9.90 -1.49
C ASN A 289 -15.29 9.76 -0.57
N ARG A 290 -14.31 10.66 -0.68
CA ARG A 290 -13.11 10.68 0.19
C ARG A 290 -12.88 12.06 0.76
N SER A 291 -12.51 12.13 2.04
CA SER A 291 -12.06 13.37 2.66
C SER A 291 -10.82 13.89 1.95
N THR A 292 -10.81 15.18 1.69
CA THR A 292 -9.71 15.91 1.07
C THR A 292 -9.35 17.07 1.97
N PHE A 293 -8.15 17.08 2.49
CA PHE A 293 -7.62 18.13 3.35
C PHE A 293 -6.75 19.09 2.53
N LEU A 294 -6.93 20.38 2.72
CA LEU A 294 -6.21 21.41 1.95
C LEU A 294 -6.12 22.71 2.75
N CYS A 295 -5.14 23.54 2.41
CA CYS A 295 -5.13 24.93 2.85
C CYS A 295 -5.66 25.84 1.71
N PRO A 296 -6.86 26.43 1.81
CA PRO A 296 -7.43 27.25 0.73
C PRO A 296 -6.63 28.54 0.49
N ARG A 297 -5.77 28.96 1.44
CA ARG A 297 -4.95 30.15 1.32
C ARG A 297 -3.73 29.94 0.44
N CYS A 298 -3.00 28.85 0.59
CA CYS A 298 -1.76 28.61 -0.17
C CYS A 298 -1.87 27.62 -1.32
N GLN A 299 -2.97 26.89 -1.45
CA GLN A 299 -3.24 26.01 -2.60
C GLN A 299 -4.17 26.70 -3.60
N LYS A 300 -3.67 26.98 -4.81
CA LYS A 300 -4.38 27.73 -5.86
C LYS A 300 -4.62 26.88 -7.12
#